data_eacfcb3692b76a02e706b624d718043c
#
_entry.id   eacfcb3692b76a02e706b624d718043c
#
_cell.length_a   1.000
_cell.length_b   1.000
_cell.length_c   1.000
_cell.angle_alpha   90.00
_cell.angle_beta   90.00
_cell.angle_gamma   90.00
#
_symmetry.space_group_name_H-M   'P 1'
#
loop_
_entity.id
_entity.type
_entity.pdbx_description
1 polymer ?
#
loop_
_entity_poly.entity_id
_entity_poly.type
_entity_poly.pdbx_seq_one_letter_code
_entity_poly.pdbx_strand_id
1 'polypeptide(L)' 'SCPEPVIMLSKAMMSKENKYQMIVDSPTAKENVSNYGKKQGYNVNITEQNGEYTLTFTK' A
#
# COMPACT_ATOMS: atom_id res chain seq x y z
N SER A 1 7.85 -10.17 -6.55
CA SER A 1 7.19 -11.05 -5.61
C SER A 1 6.39 -10.25 -4.59
N CYS A 2 5.49 -10.91 -3.88
CA CYS A 2 4.62 -10.23 -2.92
C CYS A 2 5.34 -9.55 -1.77
N PRO A 3 6.47 -10.07 -1.23
CA PRO A 3 7.16 -9.39 -0.14
C PRO A 3 7.74 -8.02 -0.49
N GLU A 4 8.15 -7.82 -1.73
CA GLU A 4 8.79 -6.57 -2.12
C GLU A 4 7.93 -5.32 -1.93
N PRO A 5 6.67 -5.29 -2.37
CA PRO A 5 5.84 -4.11 -2.15
C PRO A 5 5.66 -3.79 -0.67
N VAL A 6 5.53 -4.81 0.17
CA VAL A 6 5.38 -4.61 1.61
C VAL A 6 6.64 -4.03 2.22
N ILE A 7 7.81 -4.51 1.79
CA ILE A 7 9.10 -4.00 2.27
C ILE A 7 9.27 -2.53 1.89
N MET A 8 8.95 -2.17 0.66
CA MET A 8 9.04 -0.79 0.20
C MET A 8 8.09 0.13 0.97
N LEU A 9 6.87 -0.32 1.21
CA LEU A 9 5.90 0.45 1.99
C LEU A 9 6.40 0.65 3.41
N SER A 10 6.97 -0.37 4.02
CA SER A 10 7.51 -0.28 5.37
C SER A 10 8.60 0.79 5.46
N LYS A 11 9.49 0.82 4.49
CA LYS A 11 10.55 1.85 4.45
C LYS A 11 9.98 3.25 4.31
N ALA A 12 8.96 3.41 3.46
CA ALA A 12 8.30 4.70 3.27
C ALA A 12 7.64 5.17 4.57
N MET A 13 6.97 4.27 5.28
CA MET A 13 6.32 4.61 6.53
C MET A 13 7.30 5.02 7.62
N MET A 14 8.51 4.54 7.56
CA MET A 14 9.56 4.93 8.51
C MET A 14 9.96 6.39 8.36
N SER A 15 9.66 7.03 7.23
CA SER A 15 9.95 8.44 7.04
C SER A 15 8.92 9.37 7.71
N LYS A 16 7.87 8.79 8.29
CA LYS A 16 6.84 9.50 9.08
C LYS A 16 6.00 10.50 8.29
N GLU A 17 5.85 10.28 7.01
CA GLU A 17 4.94 11.09 6.23
C GLU A 17 3.49 10.66 6.52
N ASN A 18 2.54 11.57 6.24
CA ASN A 18 1.14 11.33 6.54
C ASN A 18 0.36 10.75 5.36
N LYS A 19 0.96 10.69 4.19
CA LYS A 19 0.28 10.22 3.00
C LYS A 19 1.27 9.48 2.10
N TYR A 20 0.85 8.29 1.68
CA TYR A 20 1.64 7.46 0.77
C TYR A 20 0.74 6.92 -0.31
N GLN A 21 1.31 6.64 -1.47
CA GLN A 21 0.60 6.03 -2.56
C GLN A 21 1.45 4.93 -3.17
N MET A 22 0.83 3.79 -3.46
CA MET A 22 1.53 2.66 -4.05
C MET A 22 0.66 2.05 -5.14
N ILE A 23 1.29 1.66 -6.24
CA ILE A 23 0.60 1.01 -7.35
C ILE A 23 1.10 -0.42 -7.45
N VAL A 24 0.17 -1.37 -7.49
CA VAL A 24 0.48 -2.79 -7.64
C VAL A 24 -0.39 -3.36 -8.76
N ASP A 25 0.09 -4.44 -9.38
CA ASP A 25 -0.61 -5.06 -10.50
C ASP A 25 -1.16 -6.45 -10.16
N SER A 26 -1.22 -6.79 -8.88
CA SER A 26 -1.65 -8.10 -8.41
C SER A 26 -2.68 -7.95 -7.29
N PRO A 27 -3.80 -8.71 -7.33
CA PRO A 27 -4.77 -8.70 -6.23
C PRO A 27 -4.14 -9.15 -4.91
N THR A 28 -3.22 -10.11 -4.95
CA THR A 28 -2.54 -10.60 -3.76
C THR A 28 -1.67 -9.50 -3.14
N ALA A 29 -0.90 -8.80 -3.96
CA ALA A 29 -0.09 -7.69 -3.49
C ALA A 29 -0.96 -6.56 -2.94
N LYS A 30 -2.06 -6.25 -3.62
CA LYS A 30 -3.02 -5.25 -3.15
C LYS A 30 -3.50 -5.59 -1.74
N GLU A 31 -3.91 -6.83 -1.53
CA GLU A 31 -4.43 -7.25 -0.23
C GLU A 31 -3.35 -7.18 0.84
N ASN A 32 -2.16 -7.69 0.56
CA ASN A 32 -1.07 -7.69 1.53
C ASN A 32 -0.66 -6.28 1.93
N VAL A 33 -0.50 -5.39 0.96
CA VAL A 33 -0.10 -4.01 1.21
C VAL A 33 -1.19 -3.26 1.97
N SER A 34 -2.44 -3.47 1.58
CA SER A 34 -3.59 -2.86 2.24
C SER A 34 -3.65 -3.28 3.72
N ASN A 35 -3.51 -4.57 3.99
CA ASN A 35 -3.55 -5.07 5.36
C ASN A 35 -2.39 -4.51 6.18
N TYR A 36 -1.22 -4.42 5.59
CA TYR A 36 -0.06 -3.85 6.29
C TYR A 36 -0.32 -2.39 6.68
N GLY A 37 -0.83 -1.59 5.74
CA GLY A 37 -1.13 -0.19 6.01
C GLY A 37 -2.16 -0.03 7.12
N LYS A 38 -3.19 -0.86 7.13
CA LYS A 38 -4.20 -0.84 8.19
C LYS A 38 -3.60 -1.16 9.55
N LYS A 39 -2.68 -2.12 9.60
CA LYS A 39 -2.00 -2.47 10.85
C LYS A 39 -1.15 -1.33 11.38
N GLN A 40 -0.63 -0.49 10.50
CA GLN A 40 0.16 0.67 10.90
C GLN A 40 -0.70 1.88 11.26
N GLY A 41 -2.02 1.74 11.21
CA GLY A 41 -2.94 2.81 11.60
C GLY A 41 -3.30 3.75 10.47
N TYR A 42 -3.03 3.38 9.24
CA TYR A 42 -3.38 4.20 8.09
C TYR A 42 -4.78 3.89 7.58
N ASN A 43 -5.44 4.91 7.03
CA ASN A 43 -6.64 4.72 6.24
C ASN A 43 -6.21 4.34 4.82
N VAL A 44 -6.81 3.30 4.27
CA VAL A 44 -6.42 2.78 2.97
C VAL A 44 -7.56 2.96 1.98
N ASN A 45 -7.29 3.63 0.87
CA ASN A 45 -8.20 3.75 -0.25
C ASN A 45 -7.60 3.00 -1.43
N ILE A 46 -8.42 2.20 -2.10
CA ILE A 46 -7.97 1.38 -3.23
C ILE A 46 -8.78 1.74 -4.46
N THR A 47 -8.08 2.06 -5.54
CA THR A 47 -8.70 2.34 -6.84
C THR A 47 -8.12 1.39 -7.87
N GLU A 48 -8.98 0.74 -8.65
CA GLU A 48 -8.55 -0.13 -9.73
C GLU A 48 -8.68 0.60 -11.06
N GLN A 49 -7.64 0.51 -11.89
CA GLN A 49 -7.64 1.12 -13.22
C GLN A 49 -6.71 0.34 -14.14
N ASN A 50 -7.23 -0.12 -15.28
CA ASN A 50 -6.45 -0.82 -16.30
C ASN A 50 -5.67 -2.02 -15.75
N GLY A 51 -6.27 -2.77 -14.83
CA GLY A 51 -5.61 -3.94 -14.25
C GLY A 51 -4.59 -3.63 -13.17
N GLU A 52 -4.47 -2.36 -12.80
CA GLU A 52 -3.57 -1.94 -11.72
C GLU A 52 -4.38 -1.41 -10.55
N TYR A 53 -3.84 -1.58 -9.35
CA TYR A 53 -4.48 -1.10 -8.12
C TYR A 53 -3.65 0.01 -7.52
N THR A 54 -4.26 1.15 -7.29
CA THR A 54 -3.63 2.28 -6.62
C THR A 54 -4.11 2.32 -5.18
N LEU A 55 -3.18 2.18 -4.26
CA LEU A 55 -3.49 2.22 -2.83
C LEU A 55 -3.00 3.54 -2.27
N THR A 56 -3.90 4.28 -1.64
CA THR A 56 -3.57 5.55 -1.01
C THR A 56 -3.70 5.39 0.50
N PHE A 57 -2.62 5.68 1.21
CA PHE A 57 -2.56 5.57 2.66
C PHE A 57 -2.53 6.95 3.27
N THR A 58 -3.44 7.22 4.18
CA THR A 58 -3.51 8.51 4.87
C THR A 58 -3.65 8.29 6.37
N LYS A 59 -3.10 9.20 7.14
CA LYS A 59 -3.26 9.19 8.59
C LYS A 59 -4.10 10.34 9.08
#